data_b589a5c461b21dc8f8127a71864d24e5
#
_entry.id   b589a5c461b21dc8f8127a71864d24e5
#
_cell.length_a   1.000
_cell.length_b   1.000
_cell.length_c   1.000
_cell.angle_alpha   90.00
_cell.angle_beta   90.00
_cell.angle_gamma   90.00
#
_symmetry.space_group_name_H-M   'P 1'
#
loop_
_entity.id
_entity.type
_entity.pdbx_description
1 polymer ?
#
loop_
_entity_poly.entity_id
_entity_poly.type
_entity_poly.pdbx_seq_one_letter_code
_entity_poly.pdbx_strand_id
1 'polypeptide(L)'
;MPLLKKLSVLAAKIETTSGTAESLTASDAAYNVFDLSMQPNIAMTERTGQGAFSQLPAVRELTGGTCSFRTEVYGSGAGGVPGWASTFLPACGWVNSAGTFSPKSELPGSNVKTLTIGEIGRAHV
;
A
#
# COMPACT_ATOMS: atom_id res chain seq x y z
N MET A 1 11.91 20.97 -10.26
CA MET A 1 12.31 19.84 -11.11
C MET A 1 11.16 18.83 -11.16
N PRO A 2 10.66 18.47 -12.35
CA PRO A 2 9.61 17.46 -12.42
C PRO A 2 10.16 16.09 -12.02
N LEU A 3 9.43 15.41 -11.16
CA LEU A 3 9.67 13.99 -10.85
C LEU A 3 9.43 13.17 -12.11
N LEU A 4 10.44 12.41 -12.52
CA LEU A 4 10.27 11.48 -13.62
C LEU A 4 9.49 10.26 -13.12
N LYS A 5 8.18 10.26 -13.31
CA LYS A 5 7.30 9.14 -12.94
C LYS A 5 7.76 7.78 -13.47
N LYS A 6 8.46 7.78 -14.59
CA LYS A 6 9.03 6.54 -15.16
C LYS A 6 10.09 5.87 -14.29
N LEU A 7 10.68 6.62 -13.36
CA LEU A 7 11.70 6.11 -12.45
C LEU A 7 11.16 5.80 -11.05
N SER A 8 9.87 6.01 -10.81
CA SER A 8 9.25 5.60 -9.57
C SER A 8 9.02 4.10 -9.55
N VAL A 9 9.25 3.50 -8.40
CA VAL A 9 9.02 2.08 -8.17
C VAL A 9 8.08 1.90 -6.98
N LEU A 10 7.29 0.85 -7.04
CA LEU A 10 6.45 0.44 -5.93
C LEU A 10 7.19 -0.61 -5.11
N ALA A 11 7.32 -0.37 -3.82
CA ALA A 11 7.78 -1.35 -2.87
C ALA A 11 6.60 -1.80 -2.00
N ALA A 12 6.48 -3.09 -1.78
CA ALA A 12 5.43 -3.66 -0.95
C ALA A 12 5.97 -4.81 -0.11
N LYS A 13 5.56 -4.87 1.14
CA LYS A 13 5.96 -5.91 2.07
C LYS A 13 4.81 -6.25 3.01
N ILE A 14 4.63 -7.54 3.28
CA ILE A 14 3.64 -7.99 4.27
C ILE A 14 4.12 -7.59 5.66
N GLU A 15 3.23 -6.99 6.44
CA GLU A 15 3.52 -6.60 7.81
C GLU A 15 3.58 -7.83 8.72
N THR A 16 4.59 -7.87 9.57
CA THR A 16 4.73 -8.91 10.60
C THR A 16 3.66 -8.75 11.67
N THR A 17 3.39 -7.50 12.05
CA THR A 17 2.30 -7.15 12.96
C THR A 17 1.35 -6.22 12.21
N SER A 18 0.09 -6.61 12.07
CA SER A 18 -0.92 -5.82 11.35
C SER A 18 -1.01 -4.40 11.90
N GLY A 19 -0.93 -3.42 11.02
CA GLY A 19 -0.98 -2.01 11.35
C GLY A 19 0.35 -1.40 11.78
N THR A 20 1.45 -2.19 11.78
CA THR A 20 2.79 -1.69 12.06
C THR A 20 3.60 -1.66 10.78
N ALA A 21 4.00 -0.47 10.35
CA ALA A 21 4.75 -0.31 9.12
C ALA A 21 6.11 -1.02 9.16
N GLU A 22 6.42 -1.72 8.09
CA GLU A 22 7.70 -2.41 7.89
C GLU A 22 8.67 -1.52 7.13
N SER A 23 9.97 -1.71 7.37
CA SER A 23 11.00 -1.05 6.60
C SER A 23 11.10 -1.67 5.21
N LEU A 24 10.91 -0.84 4.18
CA LEU A 24 11.01 -1.25 2.79
C LEU A 24 12.46 -1.19 2.31
N THR A 25 12.88 -2.21 1.58
CA THR A 25 14.21 -2.32 0.99
C THR A 25 14.12 -2.39 -0.53
N ALA A 26 15.25 -2.31 -1.21
CA ALA A 26 15.29 -2.41 -2.68
C ALA A 26 14.78 -3.77 -3.19
N SER A 27 14.90 -4.84 -2.43
CA SER A 27 14.39 -6.16 -2.79
C SER A 27 12.86 -6.23 -2.74
N ASP A 28 12.20 -5.34 -2.00
CA ASP A 28 10.74 -5.28 -1.92
C ASP A 28 10.12 -4.53 -3.11
N ALA A 29 10.93 -3.97 -4.01
CA ALA A 29 10.52 -3.19 -5.17
C ALA A 29 10.62 -3.96 -6.49
N ALA A 30 10.47 -5.27 -6.46
CA ALA A 30 10.65 -6.16 -7.62
C ALA A 30 9.40 -6.32 -8.50
N TYR A 31 8.51 -5.32 -8.52
CA TYR A 31 7.25 -5.38 -9.27
C TYR A 31 7.25 -4.44 -10.46
N ASN A 32 6.83 -4.94 -11.62
CA ASN A 32 6.52 -4.10 -12.77
C ASN A 32 5.15 -3.48 -12.56
N VAL A 33 5.12 -2.18 -12.30
CA VAL A 33 3.90 -1.46 -11.96
C VAL A 33 3.60 -0.40 -13.02
N PHE A 34 2.33 -0.32 -13.39
CA PHE A 34 1.82 0.64 -14.37
C PHE A 34 0.75 1.52 -13.73
N ASP A 35 0.69 2.76 -14.16
CA ASP A 35 -0.33 3.75 -13.74
C ASP A 35 -0.43 3.88 -12.21
N LEU A 36 0.71 3.93 -11.55
CA LEU A 36 0.76 4.11 -10.10
C LEU A 36 0.22 5.49 -9.72
N SER A 37 -0.76 5.49 -8.84
CA SER A 37 -1.37 6.69 -8.29
C SER A 37 -1.54 6.55 -6.79
N MET A 38 -1.01 7.51 -6.04
CA MET A 38 -1.20 7.62 -4.61
C MET A 38 -1.87 8.95 -4.29
N GLN A 39 -3.03 8.89 -3.67
CA GLN A 39 -3.80 10.07 -3.29
C GLN A 39 -4.03 10.07 -1.78
N PRO A 40 -3.39 10.97 -1.04
CA PRO A 40 -3.70 11.13 0.38
C PRO A 40 -5.08 11.76 0.53
N ASN A 41 -5.82 11.31 1.52
CA ASN A 41 -7.10 11.88 1.91
C ASN A 41 -7.00 12.33 3.36
N ILE A 42 -6.95 13.63 3.55
CA ILE A 42 -6.86 14.25 4.88
C ILE A 42 -8.11 15.09 5.08
N ALA A 43 -9.01 14.63 5.96
CA ALA A 43 -10.17 15.39 6.34
C ALA A 43 -9.82 16.38 7.45
N MET A 44 -10.32 17.60 7.33
CA MET A 44 -10.15 18.64 8.34
C MET A 44 -11.51 19.21 8.69
N THR A 45 -11.80 19.30 9.98
CA THR A 45 -13.02 19.93 10.47
C THR A 45 -12.71 21.36 10.88
N GLU A 46 -13.39 22.31 10.24
CA GLU A 46 -13.33 23.71 10.62
C GLU A 46 -14.14 23.94 11.89
N ARG A 47 -13.61 24.74 12.80
CA ARG A 47 -14.26 25.07 14.05
C ARG A 47 -14.57 26.54 14.11
N THR A 48 -15.83 26.88 14.35
CA THR A 48 -16.28 28.25 14.56
C THR A 48 -16.62 28.44 16.04
N GLY A 49 -15.87 29.28 16.72
CA GLY A 49 -16.12 29.61 18.11
C GLY A 49 -17.02 30.82 18.24
N GLN A 50 -17.71 30.94 19.37
CA GLN A 50 -18.45 32.13 19.75
C GLN A 50 -17.56 33.05 20.61
N GLY A 51 -17.79 34.35 20.51
CA GLY A 51 -17.05 35.33 21.29
C GLY A 51 -15.72 35.78 20.70
N ALA A 52 -15.37 35.33 19.50
CA ALA A 52 -14.20 35.79 18.76
C ALA A 52 -14.53 36.00 17.28
N PHE A 53 -13.91 37.02 16.67
CA PHE A 53 -14.04 37.25 15.23
C PHE A 53 -13.16 36.36 14.37
N SER A 54 -12.14 35.73 14.97
CA SER A 54 -11.23 34.84 14.27
C SER A 54 -11.70 33.38 14.35
N GLN A 55 -11.52 32.67 13.25
CA GLN A 55 -11.80 31.23 13.19
C GLN A 55 -10.79 30.45 14.04
N LEU A 56 -11.27 29.44 14.75
CA LEU A 56 -10.40 28.55 15.50
C LEU A 56 -9.58 27.68 14.53
N PRO A 57 -8.38 27.23 14.93
CA PRO A 57 -7.59 26.31 14.13
C PRO A 57 -8.39 25.06 13.77
N ALA A 58 -8.31 24.61 12.51
CA ALA A 58 -8.96 23.39 12.07
C ALA A 58 -8.35 22.16 12.75
N VAL A 59 -9.17 21.16 12.98
CA VAL A 59 -8.73 19.88 13.57
C VAL A 59 -8.65 18.86 12.47
N ARG A 60 -7.52 18.16 12.39
CA ARG A 60 -7.34 17.06 11.46
C ARG A 60 -8.11 15.85 11.98
N GLU A 61 -8.98 15.33 11.12
CA GLU A 61 -9.69 14.09 11.37
C GLU A 61 -8.86 12.87 10.92
N LEU A 62 -9.53 11.73 10.75
CA LEU A 62 -8.90 10.50 10.31
C LEU A 62 -8.17 10.72 8.98
N THR A 63 -6.91 10.33 8.95
CA THR A 63 -6.07 10.38 7.76
C THR A 63 -6.11 9.04 7.05
N GLY A 64 -6.37 9.07 5.77
CA GLY A 64 -6.36 7.89 4.91
C GLY A 64 -5.77 8.21 3.56
N GLY A 65 -5.82 7.28 2.66
CA GLY A 65 -5.36 7.47 1.30
C GLY A 65 -5.81 6.35 0.38
N THR A 66 -5.71 6.61 -0.91
CA THR A 66 -5.98 5.62 -1.95
C THR A 66 -4.72 5.40 -2.77
N CYS A 67 -4.36 4.15 -2.94
CA CYS A 67 -3.27 3.72 -3.82
C CYS A 67 -3.84 2.82 -4.90
N SER A 68 -3.62 3.16 -6.16
CA SER A 68 -4.05 2.35 -7.29
C SER A 68 -2.89 2.13 -8.26
N PHE A 69 -2.80 0.94 -8.78
CA PHE A 69 -1.77 0.55 -9.74
C PHE A 69 -2.21 -0.70 -10.50
N ARG A 70 -1.52 -0.96 -11.60
CA ARG A 70 -1.64 -2.21 -12.36
C ARG A 70 -0.30 -2.92 -12.34
N THR A 71 -0.33 -4.23 -12.26
CA THR A 71 0.88 -5.05 -12.32
C THR A 71 0.70 -6.21 -13.30
N GLU A 72 1.80 -6.72 -13.79
CA GLU A 72 1.79 -7.90 -14.65
C GLU A 72 1.60 -9.17 -13.83
N VAL A 73 0.82 -10.08 -14.38
CA VAL A 73 0.66 -11.43 -13.85
C VAL A 73 1.59 -12.36 -14.62
N TYR A 74 2.54 -12.93 -13.93
CA TYR A 74 3.54 -13.83 -14.52
C TYR A 74 3.81 -15.01 -13.60
N GLY A 75 4.28 -16.10 -14.16
CA GLY A 75 4.72 -17.26 -13.39
C GLY A 75 6.13 -17.08 -12.85
N SER A 76 6.51 -17.90 -11.87
CA SER A 76 7.86 -17.86 -11.28
C SER A 76 8.97 -18.39 -12.20
N GLY A 77 8.59 -19.13 -13.24
CA GLY A 77 9.55 -19.78 -14.15
C GLY A 77 10.23 -21.02 -13.60
N ALA A 78 10.17 -21.25 -12.30
CA ALA A 78 10.87 -22.33 -11.60
C ALA A 78 9.96 -23.21 -10.72
N GLY A 79 8.65 -23.21 -11.00
CA GLY A 79 7.68 -24.00 -10.25
C GLY A 79 7.34 -23.51 -8.85
N GLY A 80 7.81 -22.33 -8.47
CA GLY A 80 7.49 -21.68 -7.20
C GLY A 80 6.35 -20.68 -7.30
N VAL A 81 6.05 -19.99 -6.21
CA VAL A 81 5.08 -18.90 -6.17
C VAL A 81 5.74 -17.62 -6.66
N PRO A 82 5.17 -16.91 -7.64
CA PRO A 82 5.72 -15.62 -8.06
C PRO A 82 5.57 -14.57 -6.95
N GLY A 83 6.53 -13.63 -6.91
CA GLY A 83 6.60 -12.62 -5.85
C GLY A 83 5.34 -11.75 -5.71
N TRP A 84 4.71 -11.38 -6.83
CA TRP A 84 3.47 -10.61 -6.80
C TRP A 84 2.33 -11.35 -6.09
N ALA A 85 2.22 -12.67 -6.31
CA ALA A 85 1.17 -13.48 -5.70
C ALA A 85 1.41 -13.67 -4.21
N SER A 86 2.65 -13.93 -3.81
CA SER A 86 2.99 -14.13 -2.39
C SER A 86 2.84 -12.87 -1.55
N THR A 87 2.91 -11.69 -2.17
CA THR A 87 2.78 -10.40 -1.46
C THR A 87 1.35 -9.86 -1.49
N PHE A 88 0.72 -9.81 -2.67
CA PHE A 88 -0.57 -9.12 -2.80
C PHE A 88 -1.79 -10.01 -2.51
N LEU A 89 -1.76 -11.26 -2.88
CA LEU A 89 -2.93 -12.14 -2.68
C LEU A 89 -3.27 -12.37 -1.21
N PRO A 90 -2.32 -12.57 -0.27
CA PRO A 90 -2.67 -12.69 1.14
C PRO A 90 -3.34 -11.45 1.72
N ALA A 91 -2.99 -10.27 1.25
CA ALA A 91 -3.64 -9.01 1.67
C ALA A 91 -5.06 -8.87 1.11
N CYS A 92 -5.38 -9.58 0.02
CA CYS A 92 -6.71 -9.59 -0.60
C CYS A 92 -7.61 -10.73 -0.09
N GLY A 93 -7.23 -11.41 0.99
CA GLY A 93 -8.04 -12.48 1.58
C GLY A 93 -7.81 -13.87 0.97
N TRP A 94 -6.70 -14.07 0.29
CA TRP A 94 -6.32 -15.36 -0.25
C TRP A 94 -5.35 -16.08 0.70
N VAL A 95 -5.50 -17.38 0.81
CA VAL A 95 -4.62 -18.23 1.61
C VAL A 95 -3.84 -19.16 0.69
N ASN A 96 -2.52 -19.19 0.88
CA ASN A 96 -1.63 -20.09 0.17
C ASN A 96 -1.54 -21.42 0.92
N SER A 97 -1.82 -22.50 0.22
CA SER A 97 -1.60 -23.86 0.72
C SER A 97 -0.78 -24.63 -0.31
N ALA A 98 0.48 -24.89 -0.01
CA ALA A 98 1.42 -25.64 -0.87
C ALA A 98 1.47 -25.11 -2.33
N GLY A 99 1.50 -23.81 -2.50
CA GLY A 99 1.56 -23.16 -3.82
C GLY A 99 0.20 -22.91 -4.48
N THR A 100 -0.88 -23.33 -3.85
CA THR A 100 -2.24 -23.09 -4.34
C THR A 100 -2.90 -21.99 -3.50
N PHE A 101 -3.40 -20.95 -4.18
CA PHE A 101 -4.14 -19.88 -3.53
C PHE A 101 -5.65 -20.13 -3.62
N SER A 102 -6.32 -20.00 -2.51
CA SER A 102 -7.78 -20.10 -2.44
C SER A 102 -8.37 -18.92 -1.65
N PRO A 103 -9.49 -18.36 -2.11
CA PRO A 103 -10.17 -17.32 -1.34
C PRO A 103 -10.79 -17.91 -0.09
N LYS A 104 -10.76 -17.16 1.00
CA LYS A 104 -11.42 -17.51 2.27
C LYS A 104 -12.40 -16.42 2.63
N SER A 105 -13.67 -16.81 2.77
CA SER A 105 -14.72 -15.91 3.25
C SER A 105 -14.63 -15.66 4.75
N GLU A 106 -14.12 -16.66 5.49
CA GLU A 106 -13.90 -16.57 6.92
C GLU A 106 -12.43 -16.85 7.21
N LEU A 107 -11.68 -15.79 7.48
CA LEU A 107 -10.26 -15.90 7.82
C LEU A 107 -10.10 -15.83 9.33
N PRO A 108 -9.41 -16.79 9.97
CA PRO A 108 -8.89 -16.56 11.31
C PRO A 108 -8.03 -15.29 11.33
N GLY A 109 -8.03 -14.56 12.43
CA GLY A 109 -7.28 -13.31 12.55
C GLY A 109 -5.81 -13.42 12.17
N SER A 110 -5.19 -14.58 12.37
CA SER A 110 -3.81 -14.87 11.99
C SER A 110 -3.59 -14.93 10.46
N ASN A 111 -4.64 -15.13 9.66
CA ASN A 111 -4.56 -15.20 8.21
C ASN A 111 -4.90 -13.87 7.52
N VAL A 112 -5.36 -12.89 8.28
CA VAL A 112 -5.56 -11.53 7.76
C VAL A 112 -4.21 -10.84 7.70
N LYS A 113 -3.79 -10.47 6.49
CA LYS A 113 -2.50 -9.81 6.26
C LYS A 113 -2.72 -8.37 5.82
N THR A 114 -1.86 -7.51 6.33
CA THR A 114 -1.77 -6.11 5.91
C THR A 114 -0.45 -5.87 5.20
N LEU A 115 -0.40 -4.84 4.37
CA LEU A 115 0.78 -4.49 3.58
C LEU A 115 1.26 -3.09 3.94
N THR A 116 2.57 -2.94 4.02
CA THR A 116 3.23 -1.65 3.89
C THR A 116 3.56 -1.43 2.43
N ILE A 117 3.04 -0.36 1.84
CA ILE A 117 3.27 0.01 0.44
C ILE A 117 3.95 1.37 0.41
N GLY A 118 5.00 1.49 -0.36
CA GLY A 118 5.71 2.73 -0.57
C GLY A 118 6.01 2.98 -2.04
N GLU A 119 5.83 4.21 -2.48
CA GLU A 119 6.31 4.67 -3.78
C GLU A 119 7.66 5.35 -3.58
N ILE A 120 8.68 4.84 -4.25
CA ILE A 120 10.02 5.41 -4.25
C ILE A 120 10.23 6.10 -5.59
N GLY A 121 10.25 7.43 -5.59
CA GLY A 121 10.57 8.23 -6.76
C GLY A 121 12.00 8.73 -6.69
N ARG A 122 12.66 8.86 -7.84
CA ARG A 122 13.93 9.57 -7.93
C ARG A 122 13.65 11.04 -8.19
N ALA A 123 14.08 11.88 -7.27
CA ALA A 123 14.21 13.29 -7.56
C ALA A 123 15.35 13.47 -8.58
N HIS A 124 15.04 14.13 -9.68
CA HIS A 124 16.08 14.48 -10.66
C HIS A 124 16.86 15.69 -10.15
N VAL A 125 18.11 15.54 -10.13
CA VAL A 125 19.03 16.65 -9.82
C VAL A 125 19.41 17.39 -11.08
#